data_7f8ea89dcd01ecd8ccfa3218e724fe7f
#
_entry.id   7f8ea89dcd01ecd8ccfa3218e724fe7f
#
_cell.length_a   1.000
_cell.length_b   1.000
_cell.length_c   1.000
_cell.angle_alpha   90.00
_cell.angle_beta   90.00
_cell.angle_gamma   90.00
#
_symmetry.space_group_name_H-M   'P 1'
#
loop_
_entity.id
_entity.type
_entity.pdbx_description
1 polymer ?
#
loop_
_entity_poly.entity_id
_entity_poly.type
_entity_poly.pdbx_seq_one_letter_code
_entity_poly.pdbx_strand_id
1 'polypeptide(L)'
;HFAKRGGSAIRVSFDEAAMVSEKQAADLIALDDALTSLEAIDPRKSRIVELRYIGGLNIEETAEALSISPATVQREWRSAKAWLYREIKQGETIDEA
;
A
#
# COMPACT_ATOMS: atom_id res chain seq x y z
N HIS A 1 -15.69 20.57 11.55
CA HIS A 1 -16.03 20.02 11.11
C HIS A 1 -15.77 19.33 11.13
N PHE A 2 -15.92 19.41 11.30
CA PHE A 2 -16.22 18.64 11.01
C PHE A 2 -16.66 18.18 11.03
N ALA A 3 -16.83 18.40 11.73
CA ALA A 3 -17.60 17.90 11.54
C ALA A 3 -18.36 17.99 11.15
N LYS A 4 -18.72 18.35 11.02
CA LYS A 4 -19.50 18.32 10.46
C LYS A 4 -19.53 18.06 9.48
N ARG A 5 -19.12 18.23 9.31
CA ARG A 5 -19.20 17.85 8.46
C ARG A 5 -18.91 16.86 8.18
N GLY A 6 -18.50 16.81 8.22
CA GLY A 6 -18.04 15.55 7.82
C GLY A 6 -19.04 14.45 7.95
N GLY A 7 -19.95 14.65 8.73
CA GLY A 7 -20.94 13.63 8.94
C GLY A 7 -21.64 13.20 7.67
N SER A 8 -21.81 14.11 6.73
CA SER A 8 -22.54 13.77 5.51
C SER A 8 -21.75 12.78 4.65
N ALA A 9 -20.45 12.77 4.75
CA ALA A 9 -19.64 11.86 3.95
C ALA A 9 -19.88 10.41 4.33
N ILE A 10 -20.49 10.17 5.45
CA ILE A 10 -20.71 8.82 5.94
C ILE A 10 -22.06 8.26 5.51
N ARG A 11 -22.77 8.98 4.68
CA ARG A 11 -24.13 8.63 4.34
C ARG A 11 -24.27 7.70 3.17
N VAL A 12 -23.30 6.89 2.90
CA VAL A 12 -23.46 5.86 1.90
C VAL A 12 -24.40 4.79 2.43
N SER A 13 -25.06 4.09 1.54
CA SER A 13 -25.93 3.02 1.98
C SER A 13 -25.14 1.94 2.68
N PHE A 14 -25.82 1.21 3.54
CA PHE A 14 -25.16 0.14 4.28
C PHE A 14 -24.58 -0.90 3.32
N ASP A 15 -25.34 -1.24 2.27
CA ASP A 15 -24.87 -2.23 1.31
C ASP A 15 -23.64 -1.76 0.56
N GLU A 16 -23.62 -0.48 0.17
CA GLU A 16 -22.46 0.05 -0.53
C GLU A 16 -21.24 0.07 0.38
N ALA A 17 -21.44 0.44 1.64
CA ALA A 17 -20.35 0.47 2.57
C ALA A 17 -19.77 -0.93 2.79
N ALA A 18 -20.63 -1.93 2.88
CA ALA A 18 -20.18 -3.29 3.07
C ALA A 18 -19.37 -3.78 1.88
N MET A 19 -19.83 -3.46 0.66
CA MET A 19 -19.11 -3.87 -0.54
C MET A 19 -17.74 -3.23 -0.62
N VAL A 20 -17.66 -1.93 -0.32
CA VAL A 20 -16.39 -1.23 -0.34
C VAL A 20 -15.46 -1.82 0.69
N SER A 21 -15.99 -2.15 1.88
CA SER A 21 -15.17 -2.71 2.94
C SER A 21 -14.60 -4.07 2.54
N GLU A 22 -15.41 -4.89 1.88
CA GLU A 22 -14.94 -6.20 1.45
C GLU A 22 -13.82 -6.07 0.43
N LYS A 23 -14.00 -5.17 -0.53
CA LYS A 23 -12.96 -4.96 -1.54
C LYS A 23 -11.69 -4.41 -0.91
N GLN A 24 -11.84 -3.45 -0.01
CA GLN A 24 -10.67 -2.91 0.66
C GLN A 24 -9.96 -3.95 1.51
N ALA A 25 -10.72 -4.82 2.17
CA ALA A 25 -10.11 -5.87 2.96
C ALA A 25 -9.33 -6.83 2.07
N ALA A 26 -9.91 -7.20 0.93
CA ALA A 26 -9.22 -8.10 0.00
C ALA A 26 -7.95 -7.45 -0.54
N ASP A 27 -8.02 -6.16 -0.86
CA ASP A 27 -6.84 -5.45 -1.35
C ASP A 27 -5.75 -5.38 -0.28
N LEU A 28 -6.14 -5.17 0.97
CA LEU A 28 -5.17 -5.11 2.05
C LEU A 28 -4.52 -6.46 2.28
N ILE A 29 -5.28 -7.53 2.20
CA ILE A 29 -4.73 -8.86 2.38
C ILE A 29 -3.73 -9.17 1.27
N ALA A 30 -4.09 -8.83 0.03
CA ALA A 30 -3.18 -9.05 -1.10
C ALA A 30 -1.91 -8.25 -0.94
N LEU A 31 -2.03 -7.00 -0.50
CA LEU A 31 -0.87 -6.16 -0.28
C LEU A 31 -0.01 -6.70 0.84
N ASP A 32 -0.63 -7.13 1.93
CA ASP A 32 0.10 -7.66 3.07
C ASP A 32 0.89 -8.91 2.68
N ASP A 33 0.26 -9.80 1.92
CA ASP A 33 0.94 -11.00 1.45
C ASP A 33 2.10 -10.64 0.55
N ALA A 34 1.91 -9.68 -0.36
CA ALA A 34 2.96 -9.27 -1.26
C ALA A 34 4.11 -8.61 -0.51
N LEU A 35 3.80 -7.82 0.51
CA LEU A 35 4.85 -7.20 1.32
C LEU A 35 5.65 -8.23 2.10
N THR A 36 4.98 -9.25 2.60
CA THR A 36 5.68 -10.32 3.29
C THR A 36 6.65 -11.02 2.35
N SER A 37 6.22 -11.27 1.11
CA SER A 37 7.12 -11.86 0.12
C SER A 37 8.27 -10.93 -0.21
N LEU A 38 7.97 -9.64 -0.35
CA LEU A 38 9.02 -8.67 -0.66
C LEU A 38 10.03 -8.57 0.45
N GLU A 39 9.58 -8.63 1.69
CA GLU A 39 10.49 -8.55 2.82
C GLU A 39 11.49 -9.69 2.80
N ALA A 40 11.06 -10.87 2.39
CA ALA A 40 11.96 -12.01 2.31
C ALA A 40 13.01 -11.82 1.23
N ILE A 41 12.68 -11.10 0.16
CA ILE A 41 13.60 -10.89 -0.95
C ILE A 41 14.45 -9.65 -0.75
N ASP A 42 13.84 -8.56 -0.30
CA ASP A 42 14.52 -7.27 -0.19
C ASP A 42 13.90 -6.48 0.95
N PRO A 43 14.43 -6.66 2.18
CA PRO A 43 13.85 -6.00 3.36
C PRO A 43 13.80 -4.48 3.24
N ARG A 44 14.80 -3.86 2.59
CA ARG A 44 14.82 -2.40 2.48
C ARG A 44 13.69 -1.90 1.59
N LYS A 45 13.44 -2.58 0.46
CA LYS A 45 12.33 -2.19 -0.39
C LYS A 45 11.00 -2.33 0.33
N SER A 46 10.84 -3.40 1.08
CA SER A 46 9.64 -3.60 1.87
C SER A 46 9.46 -2.48 2.89
N ARG A 47 10.55 -2.08 3.54
CA ARG A 47 10.49 -1.01 4.52
C ARG A 47 10.13 0.32 3.87
N ILE A 48 10.66 0.58 2.68
CA ILE A 48 10.33 1.80 1.96
C ILE A 48 8.84 1.84 1.65
N VAL A 49 8.27 0.73 1.21
CA VAL A 49 6.84 0.68 0.94
C VAL A 49 6.04 0.94 2.21
N GLU A 50 6.43 0.33 3.32
CA GLU A 50 5.75 0.55 4.58
C GLU A 50 5.76 2.01 4.99
N LEU A 51 6.91 2.65 4.92
CA LEU A 51 7.03 4.03 5.33
C LEU A 51 6.27 4.97 4.41
N ARG A 52 6.33 4.73 3.11
CA ARG A 52 5.70 5.60 2.15
C ARG A 52 4.19 5.37 2.07
N TYR A 53 3.79 4.12 1.90
CA TYR A 53 2.39 3.80 1.60
C TYR A 53 1.55 3.76 2.86
N ILE A 54 2.05 3.12 3.89
CA ILE A 54 1.28 2.96 5.13
C ILE A 54 1.55 4.11 6.08
N GLY A 55 2.82 4.49 6.22
CA GLY A 55 3.21 5.56 7.13
C GLY A 55 3.00 6.96 6.61
N GLY A 56 2.82 7.11 5.30
CA GLY A 56 2.55 8.42 4.72
C GLY A 56 3.76 9.33 4.61
N LEU A 57 4.97 8.79 4.72
CA LEU A 57 6.16 9.62 4.62
C LEU A 57 6.45 9.97 3.16
N ASN A 58 6.98 11.17 2.94
CA ASN A 58 7.41 11.54 1.60
C ASN A 58 8.82 10.99 1.35
N ILE A 59 9.35 11.28 0.15
CA ILE A 59 10.66 10.74 -0.24
C ILE A 59 11.75 11.17 0.72
N GLU A 60 11.77 12.46 1.06
CA GLU A 60 12.82 12.99 1.94
C GLU A 60 12.72 12.42 3.34
N GLU A 61 11.49 12.30 3.85
CA GLU A 61 11.30 11.75 5.18
C GLU A 61 11.71 10.28 5.24
N THR A 62 11.38 9.54 4.20
CA THR A 62 11.77 8.13 4.13
C THR A 62 13.29 7.99 4.06
N ALA A 63 13.93 8.85 3.26
CA ALA A 63 15.38 8.83 3.14
C ALA A 63 16.03 9.08 4.49
N GLU A 64 15.51 10.04 5.22
CA GLU A 64 16.05 10.37 6.53
C GLU A 64 15.85 9.23 7.50
N ALA A 65 14.66 8.63 7.49
CA ALA A 65 14.37 7.52 8.39
C ALA A 65 15.29 6.33 8.16
N LEU A 66 15.67 6.10 6.91
CA LEU A 66 16.50 4.95 6.56
C LEU A 66 17.97 5.30 6.39
N SER A 67 18.33 6.54 6.54
CA SER A 67 19.72 7.01 6.38
C SER A 67 20.27 6.68 5.00
N ILE A 68 19.48 6.90 3.99
CA ILE A 68 19.90 6.74 2.59
C ILE A 68 19.51 8.00 1.83
N SER A 69 19.99 8.10 0.58
CA SER A 69 19.71 9.31 -0.19
C SER A 69 18.29 9.28 -0.75
N PRO A 70 17.69 10.47 -0.96
CA PRO A 70 16.38 10.53 -1.60
C PRO A 70 16.35 9.89 -2.98
N ALA A 71 17.45 9.99 -3.74
CA ALA A 71 17.51 9.36 -5.05
C ALA A 71 17.40 7.84 -4.91
N THR A 72 18.05 7.27 -3.92
CA THR A 72 17.97 5.84 -3.67
C THR A 72 16.54 5.45 -3.29
N VAL A 73 15.90 6.25 -2.43
CA VAL A 73 14.51 5.97 -2.05
C VAL A 73 13.63 5.96 -3.29
N GLN A 74 13.79 6.96 -4.15
CA GLN A 74 12.93 7.08 -5.31
C GLN A 74 13.12 5.91 -6.26
N ARG A 75 14.35 5.52 -6.48
CA ARG A 75 14.64 4.39 -7.36
C ARG A 75 14.06 3.09 -6.80
N GLU A 76 14.26 2.86 -5.52
CA GLU A 76 13.78 1.62 -4.91
C GLU A 76 12.28 1.63 -4.71
N TRP A 77 11.70 2.78 -4.48
CA TRP A 77 10.25 2.90 -4.40
C TRP A 77 9.60 2.53 -5.73
N ARG A 78 10.18 3.03 -6.82
CA ARG A 78 9.66 2.71 -8.14
C ARG A 78 9.77 1.23 -8.44
N SER A 79 10.92 0.66 -8.10
CA SER A 79 11.14 -0.78 -8.30
C SER A 79 10.19 -1.61 -7.45
N ALA A 80 10.00 -1.20 -6.20
CA ALA A 80 9.10 -1.93 -5.30
C ALA A 80 7.66 -1.88 -5.79
N LYS A 81 7.22 -0.72 -6.26
CA LYS A 81 5.85 -0.62 -6.77
C LYS A 81 5.63 -1.54 -7.96
N ALA A 82 6.60 -1.58 -8.86
CA ALA A 82 6.48 -2.45 -10.04
C ALA A 82 6.41 -3.91 -9.62
N TRP A 83 7.24 -4.29 -8.65
CA TRP A 83 7.25 -5.66 -8.17
C TRP A 83 5.94 -6.02 -7.49
N LEU A 84 5.44 -5.13 -6.65
CA LEU A 84 4.19 -5.38 -5.95
C LEU A 84 3.01 -5.49 -6.92
N TYR A 85 2.99 -4.61 -7.92
CA TYR A 85 1.92 -4.64 -8.91
C TYR A 85 1.91 -5.98 -9.63
N ARG A 86 3.09 -6.45 -10.03
CA ARG A 86 3.19 -7.72 -10.75
C ARG A 86 2.78 -8.88 -9.87
N GLU A 87 3.20 -8.84 -8.61
CA GLU A 87 2.88 -9.91 -7.69
C GLU A 87 1.38 -10.02 -7.45
N ILE A 88 0.73 -8.88 -7.27
CA ILE A 88 -0.71 -8.86 -7.03
C ILE A 88 -1.46 -9.29 -8.29
N LYS A 89 -1.01 -8.85 -9.45
CA LYS A 89 -1.63 -9.26 -10.71
C LYS A 89 -1.50 -10.76 -10.94
N GLN A 90 -0.36 -11.32 -10.60
CA GLN A 90 -0.19 -12.75 -10.74
C GLN A 90 -1.13 -13.53 -9.85
N GLY A 91 -1.34 -13.03 -8.63
CA GLY A 91 -2.29 -13.66 -7.75
C GLY A 91 -3.70 -13.64 -8.31
N GLU A 92 -4.08 -12.52 -8.91
CA GLU A 92 -5.40 -12.43 -9.54
C GLU A 92 -5.53 -13.39 -10.70
N THR A 93 -4.49 -13.50 -11.50
CA THR A 93 -4.50 -14.39 -12.63
C THR A 93 -4.63 -15.85 -12.19
N ILE A 94 -3.92 -16.21 -11.13
CA ILE A 94 -3.99 -17.56 -10.59
C ILE A 94 -5.39 -17.86 -10.10
N ASP A 95 -6.02 -16.89 -9.46
CA ASP A 95 -7.37 -17.07 -8.95
C ASP A 95 -8.35 -17.33 -10.07
N GLU A 96 -8.14 -16.68 -11.21
CA GLU A 96 -9.04 -16.86 -12.35
C GLU A 96 -8.87 -18.21 -13.03
N ALA A 97 -7.69 -18.74 -12.95
CA ALA A 97 -7.43 -20.01 -13.60
C ALA A 97 -8.12 -21.16 -12.89
#